data_0fac10d3fcfd8eb59fd0836264402cd2
#
_entry.id   0fac10d3fcfd8eb59fd0836264402cd2
#
_cell.length_a   1.000
_cell.length_b   1.000
_cell.length_c   1.000
_cell.angle_alpha   90.00
_cell.angle_beta   90.00
_cell.angle_gamma   90.00
#
_symmetry.space_group_name_H-M   'P 1'
#
loop_
_entity.id
_entity.type
_entity.pdbx_description
1 polymer ?
#
loop_
_entity_poly.entity_id
_entity_poly.type
_entity_poly.pdbx_seq_one_letter_code
_entity_poly.pdbx_strand_id
1 'polypeptide(L)'
;MPSRHASSPAAPSEPAERPFHCPTCHRSISGGDRVSASAIEPDLVSLVSANTPGWEPRLGLCRDCARRFATALESLRFHAVSADAMPILPTPLRIGAPDEFRGRGVTIAFLDSGFFAHPDLVEPADRILRYHDITNARRRREDLETPDASSWHGMMTSVVACGNGTLSNGFYRGVASEARLVLVKVGEMSRVTHENLQKGLDWVVRNRKRYDIRIVNVSCGGDYQASYLRDGLSQAAERATRAGILVCAAVGNQGQAPGHPVLPPASAPSALTVGGVDDHNRLAFAGFDMYHSSYGPTVDGLQKPEVIAPGIWVAAPILPGTPTAAQAQLLATLATAKDGELKAVIEAHQGVDGDLDAGLSLDAPLIRQLVAAKMKGNNVISGSYKHVDGTSFAAPIVASIAAQMIEANADLVPQDIKRLLIDTARRIPGVSVDRQGWGVVDAEKAVRAAVETRGRSPVVGARARPRPA
;
A
#
# COMPACT_ATOMS: atom_id res chain seq x y z
N MET A 1 -0.53 72.85 -32.13
CA MET A 1 0.08 72.44 -30.82
C MET A 1 -0.67 71.20 -30.36
N PRO A 2 -0.03 70.00 -30.35
CA PRO A 2 -0.66 68.81 -29.80
C PRO A 2 -0.26 68.64 -28.34
N SER A 3 -1.29 68.37 -27.52
CA SER A 3 -1.25 68.13 -26.09
C SER A 3 -0.49 66.85 -25.75
N ARG A 4 0.52 66.89 -24.89
CA ARG A 4 1.23 65.75 -24.32
C ARG A 4 0.36 65.11 -23.26
N HIS A 5 -0.04 63.87 -23.49
CA HIS A 5 -0.56 63.01 -22.44
C HIS A 5 0.60 62.51 -21.57
N ALA A 6 0.58 62.89 -20.30
CA ALA A 6 1.47 62.34 -19.29
C ALA A 6 1.02 60.92 -18.92
N SER A 7 1.85 59.93 -19.13
CA SER A 7 1.67 58.57 -18.66
C SER A 7 1.88 58.52 -17.15
N SER A 8 0.90 58.07 -16.38
CA SER A 8 1.01 57.77 -14.95
C SER A 8 2.02 56.65 -14.72
N PRO A 9 2.83 56.74 -13.66
CA PRO A 9 3.77 55.68 -13.32
C PRO A 9 3.00 54.41 -12.88
N ALA A 10 3.43 53.26 -13.38
CA ALA A 10 2.93 51.95 -12.98
C ALA A 10 3.16 51.76 -11.46
N ALA A 11 2.15 51.25 -10.78
CA ALA A 11 2.25 50.88 -9.38
C ALA A 11 3.38 49.85 -9.17
N PRO A 12 4.12 49.89 -8.04
CA PRO A 12 5.18 48.94 -7.77
C PRO A 12 4.56 47.54 -7.64
N SER A 13 5.11 46.56 -8.36
CA SER A 13 4.78 45.17 -8.22
C SER A 13 5.04 44.69 -6.79
N GLU A 14 4.06 44.11 -6.14
CA GLU A 14 4.23 43.46 -4.83
C GLU A 14 5.44 42.51 -4.87
N PRO A 15 6.28 42.50 -3.82
CA PRO A 15 7.44 41.60 -3.77
C PRO A 15 6.93 40.15 -3.79
N ALA A 16 7.44 39.37 -4.73
CA ALA A 16 7.14 37.94 -4.83
C ALA A 16 7.39 37.27 -3.47
N GLU A 17 6.34 36.74 -2.85
CA GLU A 17 6.46 36.01 -1.58
C GLU A 17 7.48 34.89 -1.72
N ARG A 18 8.42 34.82 -0.77
CA ARG A 18 9.41 33.73 -0.75
C ARG A 18 8.71 32.38 -0.65
N PRO A 19 9.14 31.39 -1.44
CA PRO A 19 8.54 30.06 -1.37
C PRO A 19 8.70 29.48 0.03
N PHE A 20 7.62 28.94 0.59
CA PHE A 20 7.61 28.23 1.85
C PHE A 20 7.98 26.77 1.64
N HIS A 21 8.98 26.26 2.37
CA HIS A 21 9.32 24.85 2.40
C HIS A 21 8.61 24.19 3.57
N CYS A 22 7.65 23.31 3.29
CA CYS A 22 6.92 22.59 4.33
C CYS A 22 7.84 21.62 5.08
N PRO A 23 8.02 21.74 6.41
CA PRO A 23 8.93 20.88 7.17
C PRO A 23 8.53 19.40 7.17
N THR A 24 7.25 19.12 6.95
CA THR A 24 6.69 17.75 7.02
C THR A 24 6.82 17.01 5.69
N CYS A 25 6.49 17.64 4.56
CA CYS A 25 6.53 17.00 3.26
C CYS A 25 7.64 17.48 2.35
N HIS A 26 8.46 18.46 2.81
CA HIS A 26 9.58 19.06 2.09
C HIS A 26 9.23 19.69 0.72
N ARG A 27 7.93 19.91 0.44
CA ARG A 27 7.49 20.63 -0.77
C ARG A 27 7.70 22.13 -0.64
N SER A 28 8.13 22.77 -1.72
CA SER A 28 8.08 24.24 -1.88
C SER A 28 6.70 24.63 -2.37
N ILE A 29 6.05 25.53 -1.67
CA ILE A 29 4.71 26.04 -2.00
C ILE A 29 4.69 27.56 -1.94
N SER A 30 3.65 28.20 -2.50
CA SER A 30 3.42 29.63 -2.32
C SER A 30 3.12 29.97 -0.86
N GLY A 31 3.49 31.16 -0.40
CA GLY A 31 3.29 31.58 0.99
C GLY A 31 1.83 31.52 1.44
N GLY A 32 0.88 31.76 0.52
CA GLY A 32 -0.58 31.71 0.77
C GLY A 32 -1.13 30.31 1.11
N ASP A 33 -0.40 29.25 0.83
CA ASP A 33 -0.77 27.87 1.19
C ASP A 33 -0.18 27.40 2.53
N ARG A 34 0.51 28.29 3.25
CA ARG A 34 1.03 28.02 4.60
C ARG A 34 -0.06 28.20 5.65
N VAL A 35 -0.22 27.20 6.51
CA VAL A 35 -1.04 27.27 7.74
C VAL A 35 -0.12 27.74 8.87
N SER A 36 -0.48 28.87 9.49
CA SER A 36 0.28 29.45 10.60
C SER A 36 0.08 28.67 11.91
N ALA A 37 1.03 28.79 12.83
CA ALA A 37 0.97 28.15 14.16
C ALA A 37 -0.31 28.44 14.94
N SER A 38 -0.81 29.66 14.85
CA SER A 38 -2.02 30.10 15.58
C SER A 38 -3.31 29.46 15.04
N ALA A 39 -3.27 28.86 13.85
CA ALA A 39 -4.42 28.18 13.25
C ALA A 39 -4.37 26.64 13.45
N ILE A 40 -3.40 26.12 14.20
CA ILE A 40 -3.22 24.70 14.47
C ILE A 40 -3.72 24.37 15.88
N GLU A 41 -4.68 23.46 15.99
CA GLU A 41 -5.21 23.01 17.29
C GLU A 41 -4.14 22.34 18.17
N PRO A 42 -4.20 22.44 19.53
CA PRO A 42 -3.19 21.86 20.43
C PRO A 42 -2.96 20.35 20.24
N ASP A 43 -4.03 19.57 20.08
CA ASP A 43 -3.91 18.13 19.83
C ASP A 43 -3.24 17.82 18.52
N LEU A 44 -3.49 18.65 17.50
CA LEU A 44 -2.83 18.57 16.21
C LEU A 44 -1.35 18.92 16.30
N VAL A 45 -0.97 19.87 17.15
CA VAL A 45 0.43 20.20 17.44
C VAL A 45 1.17 18.99 17.99
N SER A 46 0.57 18.28 18.96
CA SER A 46 1.16 17.07 19.53
C SER A 46 1.37 15.98 18.49
N LEU A 47 0.36 15.74 17.63
CA LEU A 47 0.44 14.74 16.57
C LEU A 47 1.50 15.10 15.52
N VAL A 48 1.59 16.36 15.12
CA VAL A 48 2.60 16.82 14.15
C VAL A 48 4.00 16.70 14.73
N SER A 49 4.21 17.14 15.97
CA SER A 49 5.52 17.06 16.65
C SER A 49 6.00 15.61 16.79
N ALA A 50 5.12 14.70 17.17
CA ALA A 50 5.44 13.28 17.26
C ALA A 50 5.83 12.65 15.90
N ASN A 51 5.28 13.18 14.80
CA ASN A 51 5.48 12.63 13.45
C ASN A 51 6.54 13.36 12.62
N THR A 52 6.95 14.57 13.03
CA THR A 52 7.92 15.40 12.29
C THR A 52 9.05 15.83 13.25
N PRO A 53 10.15 15.06 13.35
CA PRO A 53 11.26 15.39 14.23
C PRO A 53 11.79 16.81 13.97
N GLY A 54 11.94 17.60 15.05
CA GLY A 54 12.42 18.97 14.95
C GLY A 54 11.40 20.01 14.45
N TRP A 55 10.14 19.60 14.19
CA TRP A 55 9.09 20.55 13.89
C TRP A 55 8.63 21.30 15.15
N GLU A 56 8.47 22.59 14.97
CA GLU A 56 7.89 23.48 15.98
C GLU A 56 6.71 24.24 15.38
N PRO A 57 5.67 24.58 16.16
CA PRO A 57 4.47 25.27 15.65
C PRO A 57 4.79 26.53 14.84
N ARG A 58 5.79 27.32 15.23
CA ARG A 58 6.22 28.53 14.51
C ARG A 58 6.63 28.29 13.06
N LEU A 59 7.05 27.06 12.73
CA LEU A 59 7.44 26.69 11.35
C LEU A 59 6.23 26.59 10.43
N GLY A 60 5.02 26.32 10.97
CA GLY A 60 3.81 26.10 10.20
C GLY A 60 3.84 24.80 9.36
N LEU A 61 2.79 24.60 8.58
CA LEU A 61 2.60 23.47 7.68
C LEU A 61 2.03 23.95 6.35
N CYS A 62 2.20 23.17 5.28
CA CYS A 62 1.37 23.39 4.10
C CYS A 62 -0.07 22.92 4.38
N ARG A 63 -1.04 23.49 3.67
CA ARG A 63 -2.47 23.20 3.84
C ARG A 63 -2.79 21.71 3.70
N ASP A 64 -2.12 21.02 2.77
CA ASP A 64 -2.31 19.58 2.56
C ASP A 64 -1.82 18.75 3.75
N CYS A 65 -0.65 19.07 4.32
CA CYS A 65 -0.17 18.43 5.53
C CYS A 65 -1.08 18.72 6.72
N ALA A 66 -1.50 19.96 6.92
CA ALA A 66 -2.42 20.31 8.00
C ALA A 66 -3.74 19.51 7.90
N ARG A 67 -4.33 19.42 6.69
CA ARG A 67 -5.54 18.61 6.45
C ARG A 67 -5.29 17.14 6.74
N ARG A 68 -4.19 16.57 6.25
CA ARG A 68 -3.83 15.18 6.46
C ARG A 68 -3.66 14.83 7.95
N PHE A 69 -3.00 15.69 8.71
CA PHE A 69 -2.88 15.50 10.16
C PHE A 69 -4.21 15.68 10.89
N ALA A 70 -5.07 16.62 10.47
CA ALA A 70 -6.40 16.79 11.03
C ALA A 70 -7.27 15.54 10.82
N THR A 71 -7.28 14.99 9.59
CA THR A 71 -7.98 13.73 9.30
C THR A 71 -7.44 12.57 10.12
N ALA A 72 -6.11 12.49 10.30
CA ALA A 72 -5.51 11.47 11.15
C ALA A 72 -5.92 11.63 12.61
N LEU A 73 -5.95 12.86 13.14
CA LEU A 73 -6.37 13.14 14.51
C LEU A 73 -7.83 12.75 14.76
N GLU A 74 -8.74 13.10 13.86
CA GLU A 74 -10.15 12.68 13.94
C GLU A 74 -10.26 11.15 13.92
N SER A 75 -9.54 10.50 13.04
CA SER A 75 -9.51 9.04 12.93
C SER A 75 -8.98 8.38 14.21
N LEU A 76 -7.92 8.93 14.82
CA LEU A 76 -7.35 8.44 16.07
C LEU A 76 -8.30 8.65 17.26
N ARG A 77 -8.99 9.79 17.34
CA ARG A 77 -10.01 10.05 18.36
C ARG A 77 -11.17 9.04 18.29
N PHE A 78 -11.56 8.64 17.08
CA PHE A 78 -12.65 7.70 16.86
C PHE A 78 -12.26 6.24 17.18
N HIS A 79 -11.00 5.87 17.00
CA HIS A 79 -10.50 4.49 17.09
C HIS A 79 -9.52 4.26 18.26
N ALA A 80 -9.40 5.18 19.20
CA ALA A 80 -8.52 5.01 20.37
C ALA A 80 -8.94 3.78 21.20
N VAL A 81 -8.19 2.68 21.05
CA VAL A 81 -8.47 1.40 21.73
C VAL A 81 -7.89 1.39 23.15
N SER A 82 -6.81 2.14 23.42
CA SER A 82 -6.28 2.42 24.75
C SER A 82 -5.29 3.59 24.70
N ALA A 83 -5.08 4.25 25.83
CA ALA A 83 -4.13 5.37 25.95
C ALA A 83 -2.66 4.96 25.73
N ASP A 84 -2.33 3.68 25.87
CA ASP A 84 -0.96 3.13 25.78
C ASP A 84 -0.64 2.41 24.47
N ALA A 85 -1.65 2.16 23.62
CA ALA A 85 -1.43 1.51 22.33
C ALA A 85 -1.05 2.55 21.28
N MET A 86 0.12 2.40 20.67
CA MET A 86 0.51 3.18 19.50
C MET A 86 -0.36 2.72 18.31
N PRO A 87 -1.34 3.51 17.87
CA PRO A 87 -2.25 3.08 16.81
C PRO A 87 -1.49 2.95 15.49
N ILE A 88 -1.74 1.86 14.77
CA ILE A 88 -1.25 1.75 13.40
C ILE A 88 -2.08 2.67 12.52
N LEU A 89 -1.41 3.58 11.83
CA LEU A 89 -2.07 4.54 10.93
C LEU A 89 -2.54 3.84 9.64
N PRO A 90 -3.74 4.15 9.15
CA PRO A 90 -4.23 3.61 7.90
C PRO A 90 -3.29 3.90 6.72
N THR A 91 -3.07 2.91 5.88
CA THR A 91 -2.19 3.02 4.70
C THR A 91 -2.55 4.21 3.81
N PRO A 92 -3.83 4.48 3.47
CA PRO A 92 -4.17 5.65 2.65
C PRO A 92 -3.70 6.98 3.23
N LEU A 93 -3.75 7.15 4.55
CA LEU A 93 -3.24 8.34 5.23
C LEU A 93 -1.71 8.43 5.15
N ARG A 94 -1.00 7.32 5.39
CA ARG A 94 0.47 7.28 5.39
C ARG A 94 1.06 7.66 4.04
N ILE A 95 0.45 7.24 2.93
CA ILE A 95 0.92 7.54 1.57
C ILE A 95 0.27 8.77 0.94
N GLY A 96 -0.64 9.46 1.66
CA GLY A 96 -1.36 10.64 1.14
C GLY A 96 -2.28 10.33 -0.04
N ALA A 97 -2.96 9.19 -0.02
CA ALA A 97 -3.89 8.83 -1.08
C ALA A 97 -5.13 9.77 -1.08
N PRO A 98 -5.52 10.34 -2.23
CA PRO A 98 -6.71 11.18 -2.33
C PRO A 98 -7.98 10.34 -2.15
N ASP A 99 -8.97 10.89 -1.45
CA ASP A 99 -10.23 10.20 -1.15
C ASP A 99 -11.25 10.25 -2.32
N GLU A 100 -11.06 11.14 -3.27
CA GLU A 100 -11.95 11.29 -4.43
C GLU A 100 -11.93 10.07 -5.35
N PHE A 101 -10.81 9.36 -5.39
CA PHE A 101 -10.61 8.18 -6.22
C PHE A 101 -10.36 6.97 -5.33
N ARG A 102 -11.12 5.90 -5.54
CA ARG A 102 -11.06 4.66 -4.75
C ARG A 102 -10.98 3.41 -5.62
N GLY A 103 -10.56 3.56 -6.88
CA GLY A 103 -10.45 2.49 -7.87
C GLY A 103 -11.79 2.07 -8.47
N ARG A 104 -12.82 2.92 -8.41
CA ARG A 104 -14.14 2.64 -8.95
C ARG A 104 -14.08 2.34 -10.45
N GLY A 105 -14.74 1.25 -10.85
CA GLY A 105 -14.75 0.82 -12.25
C GLY A 105 -13.49 0.06 -12.69
N VAL A 106 -12.45 -0.03 -11.84
CA VAL A 106 -11.20 -0.73 -12.16
C VAL A 106 -11.22 -2.15 -11.61
N THR A 107 -10.74 -3.11 -12.39
CA THR A 107 -10.55 -4.49 -11.94
C THR A 107 -9.07 -4.80 -11.74
N ILE A 108 -8.72 -5.28 -10.54
CA ILE A 108 -7.39 -5.78 -10.19
C ILE A 108 -7.44 -7.29 -10.09
N ALA A 109 -6.55 -7.99 -10.79
CA ALA A 109 -6.32 -9.41 -10.57
C ALA A 109 -5.23 -9.61 -9.51
N PHE A 110 -5.40 -10.60 -8.65
CA PHE A 110 -4.40 -11.00 -7.65
C PHE A 110 -3.96 -12.43 -7.92
N LEU A 111 -2.66 -12.65 -8.03
CA LEU A 111 -2.05 -13.97 -8.12
C LEU A 111 -1.38 -14.29 -6.79
N ASP A 112 -1.86 -15.33 -6.09
CA ASP A 112 -1.36 -15.67 -4.75
C ASP A 112 -1.57 -17.15 -4.40
N SER A 113 -1.07 -17.60 -3.25
CA SER A 113 -1.14 -19.00 -2.80
C SER A 113 -2.55 -19.46 -2.44
N GLY A 114 -3.46 -18.55 -2.09
CA GLY A 114 -4.84 -18.83 -1.72
C GLY A 114 -5.55 -17.57 -1.29
N PHE A 115 -6.86 -17.64 -1.13
CA PHE A 115 -7.72 -16.50 -0.81
C PHE A 115 -8.87 -16.90 0.12
N PHE A 116 -9.44 -15.91 0.77
CA PHE A 116 -10.66 -16.01 1.56
C PHE A 116 -11.57 -14.81 1.24
N ALA A 117 -12.88 -15.04 1.20
CA ALA A 117 -13.87 -13.99 0.96
C ALA A 117 -14.08 -13.14 2.24
N HIS A 118 -13.09 -12.31 2.55
CA HIS A 118 -13.11 -11.47 3.74
C HIS A 118 -14.26 -10.46 3.68
N PRO A 119 -14.97 -10.15 4.80
CA PRO A 119 -16.04 -9.15 4.82
C PRO A 119 -15.69 -7.82 4.16
N ASP A 120 -14.48 -7.33 4.34
CA ASP A 120 -14.00 -6.10 3.68
C ASP A 120 -13.99 -6.15 2.14
N LEU A 121 -14.14 -7.33 1.53
CA LEU A 121 -14.20 -7.50 0.07
C LEU A 121 -15.61 -7.79 -0.44
N VAL A 122 -16.46 -8.39 0.42
CA VAL A 122 -17.77 -8.91 0.00
C VAL A 122 -18.96 -8.21 0.66
N GLU A 123 -18.74 -7.40 1.67
CA GLU A 123 -19.79 -6.61 2.33
C GLU A 123 -19.57 -5.11 2.10
N PRO A 124 -20.65 -4.29 2.00
CA PRO A 124 -22.06 -4.67 1.84
C PRO A 124 -22.37 -5.24 0.44
N ALA A 125 -21.39 -5.25 -0.47
CA ALA A 125 -21.54 -5.76 -1.83
C ALA A 125 -20.30 -6.58 -2.21
N ASP A 126 -20.53 -7.76 -2.79
CA ASP A 126 -19.43 -8.61 -3.28
C ASP A 126 -18.75 -7.99 -4.49
N ARG A 127 -17.45 -7.69 -4.36
CA ARG A 127 -16.61 -7.10 -5.40
C ARG A 127 -15.70 -8.12 -6.09
N ILE A 128 -15.79 -9.41 -5.71
CA ILE A 128 -15.04 -10.50 -6.31
C ILE A 128 -15.78 -11.01 -7.56
N LEU A 129 -15.35 -10.55 -8.73
CA LEU A 129 -15.94 -10.92 -10.02
C LEU A 129 -15.68 -12.38 -10.39
N ARG A 130 -14.53 -12.91 -9.99
CA ARG A 130 -14.12 -14.29 -10.30
C ARG A 130 -13.07 -14.80 -9.33
N TYR A 131 -13.22 -16.05 -8.94
CA TYR A 131 -12.17 -16.90 -8.38
C TYR A 131 -11.77 -17.96 -9.40
N HIS A 132 -10.47 -18.18 -9.56
CA HIS A 132 -9.92 -19.24 -10.40
C HIS A 132 -8.73 -19.89 -9.72
N ASP A 133 -8.71 -21.22 -9.68
CA ASP A 133 -7.62 -21.99 -9.08
C ASP A 133 -6.86 -22.73 -10.19
N ILE A 134 -5.58 -22.35 -10.38
CA ILE A 134 -4.68 -22.98 -11.37
C ILE A 134 -4.28 -24.38 -10.91
N THR A 135 -4.25 -24.63 -9.60
CA THR A 135 -3.81 -25.90 -9.02
C THR A 135 -4.93 -26.95 -8.99
N ASN A 136 -6.19 -26.50 -8.94
CA ASN A 136 -7.36 -27.37 -8.86
C ASN A 136 -8.58 -26.81 -9.60
N ALA A 137 -8.80 -27.29 -10.81
CA ALA A 137 -9.92 -26.85 -11.65
C ALA A 137 -11.33 -27.14 -11.07
N ARG A 138 -11.46 -27.96 -10.01
CA ARG A 138 -12.73 -28.28 -9.35
C ARG A 138 -13.14 -27.21 -8.33
N ARG A 139 -12.21 -26.38 -7.86
CA ARG A 139 -12.50 -25.29 -6.92
C ARG A 139 -13.47 -24.28 -7.50
N ARG A 140 -14.36 -23.77 -6.65
CA ARG A 140 -15.44 -22.84 -6.97
C ARG A 140 -15.35 -21.57 -6.10
N ARG A 141 -16.21 -20.60 -6.38
CA ARG A 141 -16.34 -19.35 -5.60
C ARG A 141 -16.64 -19.62 -4.12
N GLU A 142 -17.46 -20.63 -3.85
CA GLU A 142 -17.90 -21.04 -2.51
C GLU A 142 -16.72 -21.54 -1.64
N ASP A 143 -15.65 -22.04 -2.25
CA ASP A 143 -14.44 -22.45 -1.53
C ASP A 143 -13.74 -21.28 -0.83
N LEU A 144 -14.02 -20.03 -1.24
CA LEU A 144 -13.51 -18.84 -0.57
C LEU A 144 -14.17 -18.55 0.78
N GLU A 145 -15.28 -19.22 1.10
CA GLU A 145 -16.03 -19.02 2.36
C GLU A 145 -15.45 -19.86 3.51
N THR A 146 -14.61 -20.84 3.17
CA THR A 146 -13.94 -21.69 4.16
C THR A 146 -12.44 -21.37 4.15
N PRO A 147 -11.88 -20.87 5.27
CA PRO A 147 -10.47 -20.59 5.36
C PRO A 147 -9.63 -21.87 5.34
N ASP A 148 -8.55 -21.88 4.58
CA ASP A 148 -7.53 -22.93 4.61
C ASP A 148 -6.13 -22.34 4.87
N ALA A 149 -5.15 -23.19 5.14
CA ALA A 149 -3.80 -22.76 5.51
C ALA A 149 -3.10 -21.93 4.42
N SER A 150 -3.54 -22.00 3.15
CA SER A 150 -2.97 -21.22 2.04
C SER A 150 -3.67 -19.87 1.82
N SER A 151 -4.80 -19.63 2.51
CA SER A 151 -5.68 -18.49 2.23
C SER A 151 -5.19 -17.15 2.79
N TRP A 152 -4.40 -17.17 3.87
CA TRP A 152 -4.09 -15.97 4.64
C TRP A 152 -3.35 -14.89 3.84
N HIS A 153 -2.33 -15.29 3.04
CA HIS A 153 -1.47 -14.34 2.35
C HIS A 153 -2.22 -13.60 1.23
N GLY A 154 -2.88 -14.31 0.33
CA GLY A 154 -3.65 -13.68 -0.74
C GLY A 154 -4.89 -12.92 -0.24
N MET A 155 -5.52 -13.38 0.86
CA MET A 155 -6.53 -12.58 1.54
C MET A 155 -5.95 -11.25 2.01
N MET A 156 -4.83 -11.27 2.72
CA MET A 156 -4.20 -10.05 3.22
C MET A 156 -3.82 -9.10 2.08
N THR A 157 -3.15 -9.59 1.02
CA THR A 157 -2.70 -8.74 -0.10
C THR A 157 -3.89 -8.10 -0.84
N SER A 158 -4.98 -8.84 -1.04
CA SER A 158 -6.18 -8.33 -1.69
C SER A 158 -6.95 -7.32 -0.83
N VAL A 159 -7.02 -7.54 0.49
CA VAL A 159 -7.66 -6.59 1.42
C VAL A 159 -6.81 -5.34 1.62
N VAL A 160 -5.49 -5.44 1.73
CA VAL A 160 -4.59 -4.27 1.81
C VAL A 160 -4.76 -3.35 0.60
N ALA A 161 -4.98 -3.90 -0.60
CA ALA A 161 -5.25 -3.09 -1.79
C ALA A 161 -6.69 -2.58 -1.84
N CYS A 162 -7.67 -3.48 -1.64
CA CYS A 162 -9.06 -3.26 -2.05
C CYS A 162 -10.08 -3.38 -0.91
N GLY A 163 -9.68 -3.72 0.32
CA GLY A 163 -10.60 -3.79 1.45
C GLY A 163 -11.32 -2.47 1.69
N ASN A 164 -12.62 -2.50 1.97
CA ASN A 164 -13.36 -1.28 2.32
C ASN A 164 -13.32 -0.97 3.82
N GLY A 165 -12.70 -1.86 4.62
CA GLY A 165 -12.56 -1.69 6.06
C GLY A 165 -13.85 -1.93 6.85
N THR A 166 -14.79 -2.72 6.35
CA THR A 166 -16.08 -3.01 7.01
C THR A 166 -15.90 -3.38 8.49
N LEU A 167 -14.92 -4.25 8.82
CA LEU A 167 -14.66 -4.67 10.20
C LEU A 167 -13.95 -3.60 11.06
N SER A 168 -13.59 -2.46 10.50
CA SER A 168 -12.97 -1.32 11.18
C SER A 168 -13.73 -0.01 10.94
N ASN A 169 -15.01 -0.07 10.57
CA ASN A 169 -15.81 1.12 10.22
C ASN A 169 -15.12 2.03 9.18
N GLY A 170 -14.44 1.42 8.20
CA GLY A 170 -13.74 2.12 7.13
C GLY A 170 -12.32 2.59 7.48
N PHE A 171 -11.86 2.42 8.72
CA PHE A 171 -10.57 2.94 9.17
C PHE A 171 -9.38 2.24 8.48
N TYR A 172 -9.34 0.90 8.46
CA TYR A 172 -8.30 0.12 7.79
C TYR A 172 -8.68 -0.26 6.35
N ARG A 173 -9.29 0.66 5.61
CA ARG A 173 -9.56 0.44 4.18
C ARG A 173 -8.28 0.45 3.36
N GLY A 174 -8.29 -0.30 2.27
CA GLY A 174 -7.28 -0.20 1.21
C GLY A 174 -7.44 1.08 0.39
N VAL A 175 -6.43 1.40 -0.40
CA VAL A 175 -6.40 2.61 -1.25
C VAL A 175 -7.44 2.51 -2.37
N ALA A 176 -7.61 1.32 -2.98
CA ALA A 176 -8.60 1.07 -4.04
C ALA A 176 -9.85 0.36 -3.49
N SER A 177 -10.46 0.90 -2.43
CA SER A 177 -11.54 0.26 -1.68
C SER A 177 -12.86 0.06 -2.46
N GLU A 178 -12.98 0.61 -3.67
CA GLU A 178 -14.14 0.43 -4.57
C GLU A 178 -13.77 -0.36 -5.85
N ALA A 179 -12.52 -0.83 -5.97
CA ALA A 179 -12.10 -1.67 -7.08
C ALA A 179 -12.76 -3.06 -7.04
N ARG A 180 -12.93 -3.66 -8.22
CA ARG A 180 -13.38 -5.04 -8.40
C ARG A 180 -12.19 -5.98 -8.44
N LEU A 181 -12.39 -7.21 -8.02
CA LEU A 181 -11.31 -8.18 -7.87
C LEU A 181 -11.52 -9.43 -8.75
N VAL A 182 -10.40 -9.94 -9.26
CA VAL A 182 -10.30 -11.29 -9.81
C VAL A 182 -9.20 -12.01 -9.02
N LEU A 183 -9.55 -13.12 -8.36
CA LEU A 183 -8.64 -13.87 -7.51
C LEU A 183 -8.17 -15.12 -8.23
N VAL A 184 -6.86 -15.27 -8.42
CA VAL A 184 -6.24 -16.39 -9.14
C VAL A 184 -5.27 -17.11 -8.21
N LYS A 185 -5.68 -18.26 -7.69
CA LYS A 185 -4.84 -19.12 -6.85
C LYS A 185 -3.80 -19.82 -7.72
N VAL A 186 -2.51 -19.64 -7.40
CA VAL A 186 -1.37 -20.17 -8.15
C VAL A 186 -0.45 -21.05 -7.32
N GLY A 187 -0.79 -21.32 -6.06
CA GLY A 187 -0.01 -22.11 -5.16
C GLY A 187 -0.85 -22.92 -4.18
N GLU A 188 -0.20 -23.78 -3.44
CA GLU A 188 -0.78 -24.51 -2.30
C GLU A 188 0.15 -24.36 -1.10
N MET A 189 -0.48 -24.14 0.08
CA MET A 189 0.23 -23.94 1.35
C MET A 189 1.32 -22.86 1.25
N SER A 190 2.59 -23.21 1.39
CA SER A 190 3.72 -22.29 1.34
C SER A 190 4.47 -22.29 -0.01
N ARG A 191 3.97 -23.04 -1.01
CA ARG A 191 4.66 -23.19 -2.29
C ARG A 191 3.87 -22.61 -3.46
N VAL A 192 4.45 -21.59 -4.08
CA VAL A 192 4.04 -21.05 -5.38
C VAL A 192 5.13 -21.42 -6.38
N THR A 193 4.78 -22.15 -7.45
CA THR A 193 5.76 -22.57 -8.45
C THR A 193 5.84 -21.56 -9.62
N HIS A 194 6.99 -21.50 -10.24
CA HIS A 194 7.26 -20.71 -11.43
C HIS A 194 6.24 -20.97 -12.55
N GLU A 195 5.95 -22.25 -12.81
CA GLU A 195 4.99 -22.67 -13.82
C GLU A 195 3.55 -22.23 -13.52
N ASN A 196 3.11 -22.33 -12.27
CA ASN A 196 1.76 -21.93 -11.88
C ASN A 196 1.58 -20.40 -11.97
N LEU A 197 2.60 -19.62 -11.61
CA LEU A 197 2.60 -18.17 -11.81
C LEU A 197 2.47 -17.82 -13.30
N GLN A 198 3.25 -18.49 -14.16
CA GLN A 198 3.15 -18.29 -15.60
C GLN A 198 1.74 -18.63 -16.13
N LYS A 199 1.19 -19.78 -15.74
CA LYS A 199 -0.19 -20.18 -16.09
C LYS A 199 -1.24 -19.16 -15.60
N GLY A 200 -1.04 -18.63 -14.39
CA GLY A 200 -1.89 -17.60 -13.80
C GLY A 200 -1.88 -16.31 -14.61
N LEU A 201 -0.70 -15.79 -14.98
CA LEU A 201 -0.59 -14.61 -15.84
C LEU A 201 -1.21 -14.84 -17.22
N ASP A 202 -0.95 -15.98 -17.84
CA ASP A 202 -1.56 -16.33 -19.13
C ASP A 202 -3.08 -16.45 -19.05
N TRP A 203 -3.62 -16.96 -17.93
CA TRP A 203 -5.06 -16.97 -17.69
C TRP A 203 -5.63 -15.55 -17.56
N VAL A 204 -4.96 -14.66 -16.83
CA VAL A 204 -5.35 -13.25 -16.71
C VAL A 204 -5.39 -12.58 -18.07
N VAL A 205 -4.37 -12.77 -18.92
CA VAL A 205 -4.31 -12.22 -20.29
C VAL A 205 -5.49 -12.70 -21.13
N ARG A 206 -5.79 -14.01 -21.12
CA ARG A 206 -6.91 -14.59 -21.87
C ARG A 206 -8.27 -14.03 -21.43
N ASN A 207 -8.41 -13.72 -20.14
CA ASN A 207 -9.68 -13.30 -19.55
C ASN A 207 -9.80 -11.77 -19.36
N ARG A 208 -8.79 -10.98 -19.75
CA ARG A 208 -8.74 -9.55 -19.45
C ARG A 208 -9.95 -8.77 -19.98
N LYS A 209 -10.42 -9.07 -21.20
CA LYS A 209 -11.59 -8.40 -21.78
C LYS A 209 -12.90 -8.78 -21.07
N ARG A 210 -13.00 -10.05 -20.62
CA ARG A 210 -14.21 -10.56 -19.96
C ARG A 210 -14.46 -9.88 -18.61
N TYR A 211 -13.38 -9.61 -17.85
CA TYR A 211 -13.47 -9.02 -16.52
C TYR A 211 -12.92 -7.59 -16.47
N ASP A 212 -12.58 -7.02 -17.60
CA ASP A 212 -11.98 -5.68 -17.70
C ASP A 212 -10.76 -5.51 -16.78
N ILE A 213 -9.84 -6.48 -16.81
CA ILE A 213 -8.65 -6.49 -15.96
C ILE A 213 -7.64 -5.48 -16.48
N ARG A 214 -7.33 -4.47 -15.66
CA ARG A 214 -6.37 -3.41 -15.96
C ARG A 214 -5.04 -3.56 -15.22
N ILE A 215 -5.05 -4.23 -14.08
CA ILE A 215 -3.88 -4.41 -13.21
C ILE A 215 -3.84 -5.87 -12.77
N VAL A 216 -2.63 -6.41 -12.64
CA VAL A 216 -2.39 -7.66 -11.94
C VAL A 216 -1.34 -7.45 -10.86
N ASN A 217 -1.69 -7.79 -9.62
CA ASN A 217 -0.78 -7.81 -8.48
C ASN A 217 -0.21 -9.22 -8.31
N VAL A 218 1.13 -9.31 -8.22
CA VAL A 218 1.85 -10.56 -7.97
C VAL A 218 2.76 -10.36 -6.75
N SER A 219 2.29 -10.85 -5.60
CA SER A 219 3.02 -10.72 -4.32
C SER A 219 3.87 -11.93 -3.98
N CYS A 220 4.26 -12.69 -4.99
CA CYS A 220 5.12 -13.88 -4.89
C CYS A 220 6.07 -13.93 -6.08
N GLY A 221 7.21 -14.62 -5.92
CA GLY A 221 8.21 -14.80 -6.96
C GLY A 221 8.27 -16.23 -7.46
N GLY A 222 8.92 -16.43 -8.61
CA GLY A 222 9.27 -17.75 -9.13
C GLY A 222 10.37 -18.43 -8.31
N ASP A 223 10.76 -19.63 -8.73
CA ASP A 223 11.66 -20.49 -7.97
C ASP A 223 13.16 -20.13 -8.14
N TYR A 224 13.53 -19.39 -9.20
CA TYR A 224 14.93 -19.12 -9.56
C TYR A 224 15.09 -17.82 -10.34
N GLN A 225 16.30 -17.25 -10.32
CA GLN A 225 16.68 -16.14 -11.18
C GLN A 225 16.89 -16.63 -12.62
N ALA A 226 16.38 -15.87 -13.57
CA ALA A 226 16.55 -16.16 -14.99
C ALA A 226 16.56 -14.88 -15.83
N SER A 227 17.20 -14.96 -17.01
CA SER A 227 17.12 -13.89 -18.01
C SER A 227 15.69 -13.78 -18.55
N TYR A 228 15.14 -12.57 -18.53
CA TYR A 228 13.78 -12.31 -19.03
C TYR A 228 13.63 -12.67 -20.53
N LEU A 229 14.73 -12.73 -21.27
CA LEU A 229 14.72 -13.09 -22.70
C LEU A 229 14.33 -14.56 -22.94
N ARG A 230 14.58 -15.43 -21.95
CA ARG A 230 14.38 -16.89 -22.07
C ARG A 230 13.39 -17.43 -21.07
N ASP A 231 13.10 -16.68 -20.01
CA ASP A 231 12.24 -17.13 -18.93
C ASP A 231 10.76 -16.99 -19.29
N GLY A 232 10.01 -18.11 -19.16
CA GLY A 232 8.59 -18.17 -19.51
C GLY A 232 7.69 -17.29 -18.65
N LEU A 233 8.02 -17.14 -17.37
CA LEU A 233 7.26 -16.30 -16.43
C LEU A 233 7.48 -14.81 -16.72
N SER A 234 8.71 -14.39 -16.94
CA SER A 234 9.03 -13.02 -17.36
C SER A 234 8.36 -12.69 -18.71
N GLN A 235 8.40 -13.62 -19.66
CA GLN A 235 7.71 -13.45 -20.94
C GLN A 235 6.17 -13.37 -20.78
N ALA A 236 5.60 -14.05 -19.79
CA ALA A 236 4.17 -13.91 -19.48
C ALA A 236 3.85 -12.51 -18.94
N ALA A 237 4.71 -11.93 -18.09
CA ALA A 237 4.57 -10.54 -17.63
C ALA A 237 4.65 -9.55 -18.80
N GLU A 238 5.59 -9.74 -19.73
CA GLU A 238 5.72 -8.93 -20.95
C GLU A 238 4.46 -9.06 -21.85
N ARG A 239 3.88 -10.27 -21.98
CA ARG A 239 2.61 -10.46 -22.70
C ARG A 239 1.45 -9.73 -22.02
N ALA A 240 1.38 -9.77 -20.68
CA ALA A 240 0.34 -9.08 -19.93
C ALA A 240 0.41 -7.55 -20.15
N THR A 241 1.61 -6.98 -20.09
CA THR A 241 1.80 -5.54 -20.31
C THR A 241 1.46 -5.14 -21.76
N ARG A 242 1.90 -5.92 -22.77
CA ARG A 242 1.48 -5.69 -24.17
C ARG A 242 -0.03 -5.82 -24.38
N ALA A 243 -0.69 -6.60 -23.55
CA ALA A 243 -2.15 -6.73 -23.57
C ALA A 243 -2.88 -5.58 -22.86
N GLY A 244 -2.18 -4.58 -22.33
CA GLY A 244 -2.75 -3.43 -21.63
C GLY A 244 -2.99 -3.65 -20.13
N ILE A 245 -2.34 -4.65 -19.51
CA ILE A 245 -2.43 -4.94 -18.09
C ILE A 245 -1.14 -4.47 -17.40
N LEU A 246 -1.23 -3.61 -16.40
CA LEU A 246 -0.10 -3.28 -15.55
C LEU A 246 0.24 -4.48 -14.66
N VAL A 247 1.46 -5.01 -14.79
CA VAL A 247 1.97 -6.04 -13.87
C VAL A 247 2.69 -5.34 -12.72
N CYS A 248 2.12 -5.41 -11.52
CA CYS A 248 2.70 -4.90 -10.29
C CYS A 248 3.24 -6.08 -9.49
N ALA A 249 4.55 -6.14 -9.26
CA ALA A 249 5.21 -7.29 -8.65
C ALA A 249 6.05 -6.91 -7.43
N ALA A 250 5.96 -7.70 -6.36
CA ALA A 250 6.85 -7.57 -5.20
C ALA A 250 8.29 -7.96 -5.60
N VAL A 251 9.27 -7.16 -5.21
CA VAL A 251 10.68 -7.42 -5.55
C VAL A 251 11.27 -8.62 -4.80
N GLY A 252 10.68 -8.99 -3.66
CA GLY A 252 11.18 -10.00 -2.74
C GLY A 252 11.79 -9.40 -1.46
N ASN A 253 12.05 -10.26 -0.46
CA ASN A 253 12.47 -9.87 0.90
C ASN A 253 13.88 -10.39 1.23
N GLN A 254 14.72 -10.63 0.23
CA GLN A 254 16.04 -11.25 0.38
C GLN A 254 17.20 -10.27 0.20
N GLY A 255 16.99 -9.00 0.54
CA GLY A 255 18.03 -7.97 0.39
C GLY A 255 19.28 -8.16 1.25
N GLN A 256 19.20 -9.02 2.27
CA GLN A 256 20.34 -9.42 3.11
C GLN A 256 21.01 -10.71 2.63
N ALA A 257 20.40 -11.47 1.71
CA ALA A 257 20.98 -12.66 1.14
C ALA A 257 22.08 -12.31 0.12
N PRO A 258 23.09 -13.18 -0.07
CA PRO A 258 24.08 -12.99 -1.12
C PRO A 258 23.42 -12.83 -2.49
N GLY A 259 23.81 -11.76 -3.23
CA GLY A 259 23.24 -11.43 -4.53
C GLY A 259 21.82 -10.85 -4.49
N HIS A 260 21.21 -10.67 -3.31
CA HIS A 260 19.89 -10.03 -3.09
C HIS A 260 18.86 -10.28 -4.22
N PRO A 261 18.56 -11.53 -4.57
CA PRO A 261 17.98 -11.94 -5.85
C PRO A 261 16.63 -11.30 -6.16
N VAL A 262 16.44 -10.83 -7.40
CA VAL A 262 15.16 -10.38 -7.94
C VAL A 262 14.61 -11.48 -8.85
N LEU A 263 13.54 -12.14 -8.41
CA LEU A 263 12.96 -13.28 -9.11
C LEU A 263 11.87 -12.85 -10.11
N PRO A 264 11.65 -13.61 -11.20
CA PRO A 264 10.49 -13.42 -12.05
C PRO A 264 9.17 -13.50 -11.25
N PRO A 265 8.12 -12.72 -11.59
CA PRO A 265 8.04 -11.79 -12.73
C PRO A 265 8.61 -10.39 -12.42
N ALA A 266 9.12 -10.14 -11.19
CA ALA A 266 9.65 -8.83 -10.80
C ALA A 266 10.90 -8.43 -11.63
N SER A 267 11.66 -9.41 -12.12
CA SER A 267 12.82 -9.16 -13.01
C SER A 267 12.45 -8.77 -14.44
N ALA A 268 11.17 -8.89 -14.85
CA ALA A 268 10.73 -8.53 -16.21
C ALA A 268 10.82 -7.01 -16.45
N PRO A 269 11.28 -6.54 -17.63
CA PRO A 269 11.45 -5.11 -17.91
C PRO A 269 10.19 -4.27 -17.78
N SER A 270 9.04 -4.78 -18.25
CA SER A 270 7.77 -4.05 -18.24
C SER A 270 7.05 -4.12 -16.89
N ALA A 271 7.39 -5.06 -16.01
CA ALA A 271 6.82 -5.12 -14.67
C ALA A 271 7.16 -3.86 -13.86
N LEU A 272 6.18 -3.32 -13.17
CA LEU A 272 6.38 -2.34 -12.12
C LEU A 272 6.74 -3.08 -10.84
N THR A 273 8.02 -3.10 -10.51
CA THR A 273 8.55 -3.86 -9.38
C THR A 273 8.66 -2.96 -8.16
N VAL A 274 8.13 -3.44 -7.05
CA VAL A 274 7.92 -2.67 -5.83
C VAL A 274 8.76 -3.23 -4.69
N GLY A 275 9.58 -2.37 -4.09
CA GLY A 275 10.29 -2.61 -2.84
C GLY A 275 9.56 -2.06 -1.63
N GLY A 276 10.05 -2.38 -0.45
CA GLY A 276 9.52 -1.91 0.83
C GLY A 276 10.31 -0.76 1.43
N VAL A 277 9.63 0.07 2.21
CA VAL A 277 10.20 1.11 3.06
C VAL A 277 9.56 1.02 4.44
N ASP A 278 10.34 1.33 5.49
CA ASP A 278 9.85 1.59 6.83
C ASP A 278 9.64 3.09 7.00
N ASP A 279 8.40 3.52 7.01
CA ASP A 279 8.02 4.91 7.27
C ASP A 279 7.78 5.17 8.77
N HIS A 280 8.14 4.20 9.63
CA HIS A 280 7.95 4.24 11.09
C HIS A 280 6.50 4.53 11.50
N ASN A 281 5.53 4.09 10.70
CA ASN A 281 4.11 4.35 10.93
C ASN A 281 3.83 5.86 11.10
N ARG A 282 4.42 6.72 10.25
CA ARG A 282 4.34 8.19 10.31
C ARG A 282 3.65 8.78 9.09
N LEU A 283 3.09 9.98 9.28
CA LEU A 283 2.49 10.76 8.20
C LEU A 283 3.51 11.64 7.47
N ALA A 284 4.62 11.96 8.13
CA ALA A 284 5.66 12.79 7.56
C ALA A 284 6.61 12.01 6.67
N PHE A 285 7.06 12.61 5.58
CA PHE A 285 8.10 12.06 4.74
C PHE A 285 9.48 12.47 5.29
N ALA A 286 9.86 11.90 6.42
CA ALA A 286 11.17 12.19 7.04
C ALA A 286 11.64 10.98 7.86
N GLY A 287 12.95 10.70 7.81
CA GLY A 287 13.59 9.68 8.63
C GLY A 287 13.12 8.26 8.28
N PHE A 288 12.83 7.98 7.01
CA PHE A 288 12.45 6.65 6.55
C PHE A 288 13.66 5.74 6.49
N ASP A 289 13.46 4.48 6.89
CA ASP A 289 14.47 3.43 6.75
C ASP A 289 14.11 2.45 5.62
N MET A 290 15.14 1.81 5.07
CA MET A 290 14.93 0.81 4.01
C MET A 290 14.51 -0.52 4.60
N TYR A 291 13.40 -1.08 4.09
CA TYR A 291 13.09 -2.48 4.31
C TYR A 291 14.16 -3.38 3.65
N HIS A 292 14.30 -4.62 4.11
CA HIS A 292 15.27 -5.59 3.56
C HIS A 292 14.80 -6.22 2.24
N SER A 293 14.28 -5.38 1.33
CA SER A 293 13.85 -5.80 0.00
C SER A 293 15.02 -6.37 -0.81
N SER A 294 14.75 -7.37 -1.65
CA SER A 294 15.64 -7.69 -2.78
C SER A 294 15.85 -6.47 -3.67
N TYR A 295 16.96 -6.40 -4.39
CA TYR A 295 17.26 -5.27 -5.29
C TYR A 295 18.20 -5.69 -6.42
N GLY A 296 18.15 -4.93 -7.51
CA GLY A 296 18.96 -5.18 -8.70
C GLY A 296 20.44 -4.79 -8.56
N PRO A 297 21.20 -4.97 -9.63
CA PRO A 297 20.71 -5.30 -10.97
C PRO A 297 20.24 -6.77 -11.08
N THR A 298 19.27 -7.02 -11.98
CA THR A 298 18.88 -8.37 -12.36
C THR A 298 19.99 -9.07 -13.15
N VAL A 299 19.85 -10.35 -13.45
CA VAL A 299 20.81 -11.08 -14.29
C VAL A 299 20.99 -10.47 -15.71
N ASP A 300 20.03 -9.67 -16.17
CA ASP A 300 20.09 -8.93 -17.43
C ASP A 300 20.57 -7.48 -17.25
N GLY A 301 21.04 -7.11 -16.07
CA GLY A 301 21.53 -5.76 -15.75
C GLY A 301 20.43 -4.70 -15.55
N LEU A 302 19.15 -5.11 -15.40
CA LEU A 302 18.06 -4.16 -15.19
C LEU A 302 18.01 -3.71 -13.72
N GLN A 303 17.84 -2.42 -13.53
CA GLN A 303 17.63 -1.83 -12.21
C GLN A 303 16.23 -2.17 -11.68
N LYS A 304 16.16 -2.76 -10.49
CA LYS A 304 14.94 -3.08 -9.73
C LYS A 304 15.19 -2.86 -8.23
N PRO A 305 14.17 -2.45 -7.46
CA PRO A 305 12.80 -2.09 -7.86
C PRO A 305 12.73 -0.76 -8.62
N GLU A 306 11.59 -0.44 -9.25
CA GLU A 306 11.34 0.90 -9.79
C GLU A 306 10.94 1.89 -8.71
N VAL A 307 10.08 1.48 -7.78
CA VAL A 307 9.59 2.32 -6.68
C VAL A 307 9.52 1.52 -5.39
N ILE A 308 9.40 2.22 -4.27
CA ILE A 308 9.17 1.62 -2.95
C ILE A 308 7.90 2.19 -2.32
N ALA A 309 7.24 1.39 -1.48
CA ALA A 309 6.05 1.76 -0.73
C ALA A 309 6.13 1.19 0.70
N PRO A 310 5.28 1.62 1.65
CA PRO A 310 5.28 1.04 2.99
C PRO A 310 5.27 -0.48 2.96
N GLY A 311 6.33 -1.09 3.48
CA GLY A 311 6.52 -2.53 3.58
C GLY A 311 6.55 -3.02 5.03
N ILE A 312 6.32 -2.12 6.01
CA ILE A 312 6.22 -2.39 7.45
C ILE A 312 5.01 -1.62 7.99
N TRP A 313 4.47 -2.08 9.11
CA TRP A 313 3.32 -1.48 9.78
C TRP A 313 2.05 -1.45 8.92
N VAL A 314 1.91 -2.38 7.97
CA VAL A 314 0.73 -2.43 7.11
C VAL A 314 -0.39 -3.15 7.83
N ALA A 315 -1.50 -2.46 8.12
CA ALA A 315 -2.68 -3.10 8.69
C ALA A 315 -3.29 -4.08 7.68
N ALA A 316 -3.46 -5.33 8.10
CA ALA A 316 -4.00 -6.42 7.28
C ALA A 316 -4.98 -7.26 8.11
N PRO A 317 -5.99 -7.90 7.49
CA PRO A 317 -6.96 -8.72 8.19
C PRO A 317 -6.32 -10.02 8.71
N ILE A 318 -6.87 -10.52 9.80
CA ILE A 318 -6.54 -11.85 10.32
C ILE A 318 -7.49 -12.86 9.70
N LEU A 319 -6.96 -14.00 9.22
CA LEU A 319 -7.78 -15.06 8.63
C LEU A 319 -8.72 -15.65 9.70
N PRO A 320 -10.05 -15.57 9.52
CA PRO A 320 -11.01 -16.10 10.48
C PRO A 320 -10.89 -17.63 10.67
N GLY A 321 -11.35 -18.14 11.81
CA GLY A 321 -11.34 -19.58 12.08
C GLY A 321 -9.95 -20.17 12.36
N THR A 322 -8.92 -19.34 12.55
CA THR A 322 -7.56 -19.77 12.88
C THR A 322 -7.24 -19.57 14.36
N PRO A 323 -6.27 -20.28 14.92
CA PRO A 323 -5.78 -20.02 16.28
C PRO A 323 -5.33 -18.56 16.48
N THR A 324 -4.70 -17.97 15.45
CA THR A 324 -4.31 -16.54 15.46
C THR A 324 -5.52 -15.61 15.60
N ALA A 325 -6.62 -15.92 14.92
CA ALA A 325 -7.85 -15.13 15.04
C ALA A 325 -8.48 -15.26 16.43
N ALA A 326 -8.52 -16.46 17.00
CA ALA A 326 -9.03 -16.70 18.35
C ALA A 326 -8.19 -15.93 19.40
N GLN A 327 -6.86 -15.98 19.29
CA GLN A 327 -5.95 -15.25 20.16
C GLN A 327 -6.12 -13.73 20.02
N ALA A 328 -6.20 -13.22 18.80
CA ALA A 328 -6.39 -11.79 18.57
C ALA A 328 -7.72 -11.29 19.13
N GLN A 329 -8.79 -12.06 18.98
CA GLN A 329 -10.10 -11.75 19.54
C GLN A 329 -10.07 -11.71 21.07
N LEU A 330 -9.41 -12.69 21.71
CA LEU A 330 -9.24 -12.72 23.16
C LEU A 330 -8.44 -11.49 23.66
N LEU A 331 -7.31 -11.21 23.02
CA LEU A 331 -6.47 -10.06 23.36
C LEU A 331 -7.22 -8.73 23.22
N ALA A 332 -7.98 -8.55 22.13
CA ALA A 332 -8.79 -7.35 21.92
C ALA A 332 -9.91 -7.21 22.97
N THR A 333 -10.55 -8.31 23.34
CA THR A 333 -11.57 -8.34 24.39
C THR A 333 -10.96 -7.96 25.75
N LEU A 334 -9.81 -8.55 26.11
CA LEU A 334 -9.11 -8.23 27.36
C LEU A 334 -8.62 -6.78 27.39
N ALA A 335 -8.16 -6.23 26.28
CA ALA A 335 -7.69 -4.85 26.20
C ALA A 335 -8.79 -3.83 26.54
N THR A 336 -10.04 -4.14 26.25
CA THR A 336 -11.21 -3.26 26.47
C THR A 336 -12.04 -3.61 27.70
N ALA A 337 -11.87 -4.81 28.29
CA ALA A 337 -12.59 -5.24 29.49
C ALA A 337 -12.20 -4.41 30.72
N LYS A 338 -13.07 -4.33 31.70
CA LYS A 338 -12.75 -3.73 33.02
C LYS A 338 -11.84 -4.65 33.83
N ASP A 339 -11.05 -4.09 34.76
CA ASP A 339 -10.11 -4.89 35.58
C ASP A 339 -10.79 -6.05 36.32
N GLY A 340 -11.97 -5.84 36.84
CA GLY A 340 -12.73 -6.90 37.54
C GLY A 340 -13.28 -7.99 36.62
N GLU A 341 -13.27 -7.80 35.30
CA GLU A 341 -13.79 -8.74 34.29
C GLU A 341 -12.67 -9.60 33.67
N LEU A 342 -11.41 -9.20 33.81
CA LEU A 342 -10.28 -9.82 33.10
C LEU A 342 -10.17 -11.32 33.34
N LYS A 343 -10.26 -11.78 34.59
CA LYS A 343 -10.17 -13.20 34.94
C LYS A 343 -11.33 -13.99 34.36
N ALA A 344 -12.55 -13.49 34.43
CA ALA A 344 -13.72 -14.15 33.85
C ALA A 344 -13.64 -14.28 32.34
N VAL A 345 -13.06 -13.26 31.66
CA VAL A 345 -12.81 -13.34 30.20
C VAL A 345 -11.76 -14.41 29.87
N ILE A 346 -10.67 -14.51 30.63
CA ILE A 346 -9.65 -15.55 30.44
C ILE A 346 -10.27 -16.95 30.68
N GLU A 347 -11.01 -17.12 31.79
CA GLU A 347 -11.67 -18.40 32.13
C GLU A 347 -12.64 -18.87 31.04
N ALA A 348 -13.39 -17.93 30.44
CA ALA A 348 -14.30 -18.22 29.33
C ALA A 348 -13.59 -18.64 28.02
N HIS A 349 -12.28 -18.38 27.91
CA HIS A 349 -11.49 -18.64 26.71
C HIS A 349 -10.28 -19.54 26.99
N GLN A 350 -10.35 -20.37 28.03
CA GLN A 350 -9.25 -21.29 28.35
C GLN A 350 -8.84 -22.15 27.16
N GLY A 351 -7.53 -22.35 27.03
CA GLY A 351 -6.93 -23.11 25.92
C GLY A 351 -6.62 -22.29 24.67
N VAL A 352 -7.03 -21.02 24.62
CA VAL A 352 -6.69 -20.13 23.49
C VAL A 352 -5.25 -19.63 23.59
N ASP A 353 -4.80 -19.29 24.81
CA ASP A 353 -3.44 -18.81 25.07
C ASP A 353 -2.95 -19.25 26.46
N GLY A 354 -1.96 -20.16 26.48
CA GLY A 354 -1.47 -20.76 27.71
C GLY A 354 -0.84 -19.78 28.71
N ASP A 355 -0.25 -18.67 28.24
CA ASP A 355 0.32 -17.67 29.15
C ASP A 355 -0.77 -16.82 29.81
N LEU A 356 -1.87 -16.56 29.10
CA LEU A 356 -3.04 -15.89 29.65
C LEU A 356 -3.76 -16.81 30.65
N ASP A 357 -3.86 -18.09 30.34
CA ASP A 357 -4.44 -19.09 31.28
C ASP A 357 -3.63 -19.15 32.59
N ALA A 358 -2.30 -19.16 32.50
CA ALA A 358 -1.39 -19.09 33.65
C ALA A 358 -1.53 -17.71 34.39
N GLY A 359 -1.88 -16.67 33.66
CA GLY A 359 -2.10 -15.33 34.15
C GLY A 359 -3.31 -15.18 35.11
N LEU A 360 -4.18 -16.17 35.26
CA LEU A 360 -5.30 -16.16 36.20
C LEU A 360 -4.87 -15.98 37.67
N SER A 361 -3.64 -16.36 37.99
CA SER A 361 -3.04 -16.15 39.32
C SER A 361 -2.57 -14.72 39.57
N LEU A 362 -2.49 -13.88 38.53
CA LEU A 362 -1.97 -12.52 38.61
C LEU A 362 -3.06 -11.52 39.04
N ASP A 363 -2.63 -10.33 39.47
CA ASP A 363 -3.50 -9.18 39.64
C ASP A 363 -3.80 -8.46 38.30
N ALA A 364 -4.81 -7.61 38.30
CA ALA A 364 -5.25 -6.93 37.09
C ALA A 364 -4.15 -6.11 36.36
N PRO A 365 -3.29 -5.33 37.07
CA PRO A 365 -2.19 -4.61 36.42
C PRO A 365 -1.21 -5.51 35.66
N LEU A 366 -0.87 -6.66 36.25
CA LEU A 366 0.04 -7.63 35.59
C LEU A 366 -0.63 -8.32 34.41
N ILE A 367 -1.93 -8.64 34.48
CA ILE A 367 -2.69 -9.14 33.35
C ILE A 367 -2.68 -8.10 32.22
N ARG A 368 -2.89 -6.82 32.54
CA ARG A 368 -2.82 -5.73 31.54
C ARG A 368 -1.46 -5.67 30.82
N GLN A 369 -0.37 -5.76 31.58
CA GLN A 369 0.98 -5.79 31.02
C GLN A 369 1.20 -7.00 30.11
N LEU A 370 0.72 -8.18 30.53
CA LEU A 370 0.80 -9.40 29.74
C LEU A 370 0.01 -9.25 28.43
N VAL A 371 -1.22 -8.73 28.48
CA VAL A 371 -2.06 -8.47 27.30
C VAL A 371 -1.36 -7.50 26.35
N ALA A 372 -0.84 -6.37 26.84
CA ALA A 372 -0.12 -5.39 26.04
C ALA A 372 1.14 -5.98 25.38
N ALA A 373 1.91 -6.76 26.14
CA ALA A 373 3.10 -7.45 25.60
C ALA A 373 2.75 -8.45 24.51
N LYS A 374 1.67 -9.23 24.68
CA LYS A 374 1.20 -10.19 23.68
C LYS A 374 0.61 -9.51 22.45
N MET A 375 -0.17 -8.45 22.59
CA MET A 375 -0.65 -7.67 21.45
C MET A 375 0.52 -7.16 20.61
N LYS A 376 1.54 -6.59 21.26
CA LYS A 376 2.76 -6.11 20.61
C LYS A 376 3.54 -7.25 19.96
N GLY A 377 3.77 -8.35 20.68
CA GLY A 377 4.56 -9.49 20.20
C GLY A 377 3.92 -10.23 19.00
N ASN A 378 2.59 -10.24 18.95
CA ASN A 378 1.82 -10.87 17.86
C ASN A 378 1.36 -9.88 16.78
N ASN A 379 1.80 -8.61 16.86
CA ASN A 379 1.42 -7.52 15.96
C ASN A 379 -0.10 -7.27 15.89
N VAL A 380 -0.85 -7.61 16.93
CA VAL A 380 -2.32 -7.48 16.97
C VAL A 380 -2.71 -6.02 17.12
N ILE A 381 -3.60 -5.55 16.24
CA ILE A 381 -4.21 -4.21 16.28
C ILE A 381 -5.58 -4.29 16.92
N SER A 382 -6.37 -5.29 16.50
CA SER A 382 -7.74 -5.54 16.99
C SER A 382 -8.07 -7.02 16.84
N GLY A 383 -9.28 -7.44 17.21
CA GLY A 383 -9.72 -8.82 17.00
C GLY A 383 -9.75 -9.28 15.53
N SER A 384 -9.76 -8.35 14.59
CA SER A 384 -9.85 -8.65 13.15
C SER A 384 -8.62 -8.23 12.34
N TYR A 385 -7.72 -7.41 12.91
CA TYR A 385 -6.55 -6.87 12.20
C TYR A 385 -5.27 -7.03 12.99
N LYS A 386 -4.19 -7.22 12.25
CA LYS A 386 -2.81 -7.16 12.71
C LYS A 386 -1.96 -6.34 11.75
N HIS A 387 -0.80 -5.85 12.17
CA HIS A 387 0.14 -5.30 11.20
C HIS A 387 1.10 -6.37 10.70
N VAL A 388 1.51 -6.21 9.45
CA VAL A 388 2.36 -7.13 8.71
C VAL A 388 3.46 -6.38 7.96
N ASP A 389 4.49 -7.13 7.56
CA ASP A 389 5.63 -6.61 6.81
C ASP A 389 5.90 -7.47 5.58
N GLY A 390 6.50 -6.84 4.57
CA GLY A 390 6.91 -7.49 3.34
C GLY A 390 6.66 -6.64 2.10
N THR A 391 7.48 -6.86 1.09
CA THR A 391 7.25 -6.32 -0.26
C THR A 391 5.95 -6.87 -0.85
N SER A 392 5.47 -8.01 -0.33
CA SER A 392 4.15 -8.59 -0.65
C SER A 392 2.99 -7.66 -0.30
N PHE A 393 3.18 -6.73 0.64
CA PHE A 393 2.17 -5.72 1.01
C PHE A 393 2.45 -4.36 0.37
N ALA A 394 3.72 -4.04 0.07
CA ALA A 394 4.08 -2.85 -0.69
C ALA A 394 3.55 -2.89 -2.14
N ALA A 395 3.63 -4.03 -2.81
CA ALA A 395 3.15 -4.19 -4.19
C ALA A 395 1.64 -3.92 -4.34
N PRO A 396 0.73 -4.49 -3.53
CA PRO A 396 -0.70 -4.19 -3.63
C PRO A 396 -1.04 -2.73 -3.27
N ILE A 397 -0.26 -2.06 -2.42
CA ILE A 397 -0.40 -0.61 -2.20
C ILE A 397 -0.15 0.15 -3.50
N VAL A 398 0.91 -0.15 -4.23
CA VAL A 398 1.21 0.51 -5.52
C VAL A 398 0.19 0.12 -6.60
N ALA A 399 -0.25 -1.13 -6.64
CA ALA A 399 -1.32 -1.58 -7.53
C ALA A 399 -2.63 -0.80 -7.29
N SER A 400 -2.94 -0.51 -6.02
CA SER A 400 -4.13 0.27 -5.66
C SER A 400 -4.00 1.76 -5.99
N ILE A 401 -2.82 2.37 -5.89
CA ILE A 401 -2.56 3.72 -6.40
C ILE A 401 -2.76 3.76 -7.93
N ALA A 402 -2.26 2.76 -8.65
CA ALA A 402 -2.48 2.65 -10.08
C ALA A 402 -3.97 2.54 -10.43
N ALA A 403 -4.78 1.89 -9.59
CA ALA A 403 -6.23 1.86 -9.78
C ALA A 403 -6.89 3.24 -9.58
N GLN A 404 -6.45 4.05 -8.61
CA GLN A 404 -6.88 5.44 -8.47
C GLN A 404 -6.51 6.27 -9.73
N MET A 405 -5.30 6.08 -10.25
CA MET A 405 -4.84 6.77 -11.47
C MET A 405 -5.71 6.39 -12.68
N ILE A 406 -6.09 5.12 -12.84
CA ILE A 406 -6.95 4.66 -13.92
C ILE A 406 -8.39 5.18 -13.75
N GLU A 407 -8.93 5.23 -12.53
CA GLU A 407 -10.23 5.88 -12.26
C GLU A 407 -10.19 7.36 -12.64
N ALA A 408 -9.10 8.06 -12.29
CA ALA A 408 -8.89 9.47 -12.62
C ALA A 408 -8.71 9.70 -14.13
N ASN A 409 -8.09 8.76 -14.85
CA ASN A 409 -7.85 8.82 -16.29
C ASN A 409 -7.84 7.41 -16.90
N ALA A 410 -8.97 6.99 -17.47
CA ALA A 410 -9.17 5.66 -18.05
C ALA A 410 -8.30 5.37 -19.29
N ASP A 411 -7.76 6.41 -19.94
CA ASP A 411 -6.94 6.29 -21.16
C ASP A 411 -5.48 5.88 -20.88
N LEU A 412 -5.05 5.90 -19.61
CA LEU A 412 -3.70 5.54 -19.23
C LEU A 412 -3.39 4.08 -19.62
N VAL A 413 -2.27 3.89 -20.31
CA VAL A 413 -1.70 2.56 -20.58
C VAL A 413 -0.66 2.18 -19.51
N PRO A 414 -0.29 0.89 -19.37
CA PRO A 414 0.65 0.45 -18.34
C PRO A 414 1.96 1.24 -18.29
N GLN A 415 2.49 1.63 -19.45
CA GLN A 415 3.73 2.41 -19.56
C GLN A 415 3.58 3.83 -19.00
N ASP A 416 2.42 4.47 -19.21
CA ASP A 416 2.14 5.81 -18.66
C ASP A 416 2.03 5.74 -17.15
N ILE A 417 1.30 4.74 -16.63
CA ILE A 417 1.14 4.55 -15.18
C ILE A 417 2.52 4.34 -14.52
N LYS A 418 3.33 3.42 -15.07
CA LYS A 418 4.68 3.15 -14.58
C LYS A 418 5.53 4.43 -14.60
N ARG A 419 5.53 5.19 -15.70
CA ARG A 419 6.27 6.45 -15.83
C ARG A 419 5.81 7.47 -14.81
N LEU A 420 4.50 7.72 -14.68
CA LEU A 420 3.97 8.73 -13.74
C LEU A 420 4.29 8.37 -12.29
N LEU A 421 4.22 7.10 -11.90
CA LEU A 421 4.63 6.65 -10.57
C LEU A 421 6.12 6.90 -10.31
N ILE A 422 6.98 6.65 -11.31
CA ILE A 422 8.41 6.93 -11.24
C ILE A 422 8.69 8.44 -11.14
N ASP A 423 8.06 9.23 -12.01
CA ASP A 423 8.31 10.68 -12.11
C ASP A 423 7.83 11.45 -10.86
N THR A 424 6.83 10.92 -10.15
CA THR A 424 6.27 11.53 -8.95
C THR A 424 6.84 10.98 -7.64
N ALA A 425 7.61 9.89 -7.69
CA ALA A 425 8.22 9.30 -6.51
C ALA A 425 9.21 10.25 -5.82
N ARG A 426 9.35 10.08 -4.51
CA ARG A 426 10.25 10.91 -3.68
C ARG A 426 11.45 10.10 -3.20
N ARG A 427 12.63 10.53 -3.55
CA ARG A 427 13.88 9.87 -3.12
C ARG A 427 14.15 10.09 -1.64
N ILE A 428 14.66 9.06 -0.98
CA ILE A 428 15.21 9.12 0.36
C ILE A 428 16.67 9.58 0.23
N PRO A 429 17.06 10.71 0.84
CA PRO A 429 18.44 11.18 0.80
C PRO A 429 19.42 10.15 1.35
N GLY A 430 20.58 9.99 0.69
CA GLY A 430 21.63 9.07 1.14
C GLY A 430 21.40 7.58 0.82
N VAL A 431 20.22 7.19 0.33
CA VAL A 431 19.95 5.82 -0.09
C VAL A 431 20.31 5.63 -1.57
N SER A 432 20.98 4.52 -1.90
CA SER A 432 21.35 4.21 -3.29
C SER A 432 20.13 3.92 -4.15
N VAL A 433 20.24 4.23 -5.45
CA VAL A 433 19.16 3.93 -6.44
C VAL A 433 18.88 2.44 -6.53
N ASP A 434 19.89 1.59 -6.35
CA ASP A 434 19.74 0.14 -6.38
C ASP A 434 18.71 -0.34 -5.37
N ARG A 435 18.65 0.28 -4.20
CA ARG A 435 17.76 -0.13 -3.11
C ARG A 435 16.38 0.53 -3.18
N GLN A 436 16.31 1.82 -3.55
CA GLN A 436 15.05 2.57 -3.53
C GLN A 436 14.42 2.77 -4.92
N GLY A 437 15.11 2.41 -6.00
CA GLY A 437 14.67 2.78 -7.33
C GLY A 437 14.57 4.31 -7.47
N TRP A 438 13.43 4.77 -7.93
CA TRP A 438 13.15 6.22 -8.04
C TRP A 438 12.61 6.83 -6.75
N GLY A 439 12.33 6.01 -5.74
CA GLY A 439 11.95 6.45 -4.40
C GLY A 439 10.58 5.96 -3.95
N VAL A 440 10.12 6.56 -2.86
CA VAL A 440 8.82 6.26 -2.24
C VAL A 440 7.69 6.84 -3.08
N VAL A 441 6.67 6.04 -3.37
CA VAL A 441 5.48 6.50 -4.09
C VAL A 441 4.79 7.66 -3.36
N ASP A 442 4.34 8.65 -4.13
CA ASP A 442 3.52 9.78 -3.66
C ASP A 442 2.16 9.68 -4.34
N ALA A 443 1.19 9.09 -3.63
CA ALA A 443 -0.11 8.76 -4.21
C ALA A 443 -0.85 10.00 -4.70
N GLU A 444 -0.82 11.09 -3.94
CA GLU A 444 -1.46 12.35 -4.33
C GLU A 444 -0.89 12.89 -5.64
N LYS A 445 0.45 12.97 -5.74
CA LYS A 445 1.10 13.46 -6.95
C LYS A 445 0.87 12.55 -8.15
N ALA A 446 0.91 11.23 -7.96
CA ALA A 446 0.69 10.28 -9.04
C ALA A 446 -0.74 10.40 -9.62
N VAL A 447 -1.75 10.49 -8.75
CA VAL A 447 -3.14 10.66 -9.18
C VAL A 447 -3.36 12.03 -9.82
N ARG A 448 -2.80 13.11 -9.26
CA ARG A 448 -2.86 14.45 -9.86
C ARG A 448 -2.24 14.48 -11.25
N ALA A 449 -1.07 13.88 -11.42
CA ALA A 449 -0.41 13.76 -12.72
C ALA A 449 -1.26 12.95 -13.72
N ALA A 450 -1.96 11.91 -13.26
CA ALA A 450 -2.92 11.17 -14.09
C ALA A 450 -4.08 12.05 -14.57
N VAL A 451 -4.65 12.88 -13.70
CA VAL A 451 -5.70 13.86 -14.07
C VAL A 451 -5.18 14.86 -15.11
N GLU A 452 -3.99 15.43 -14.91
CA GLU A 452 -3.38 16.42 -15.78
C GLU A 452 -3.06 15.89 -17.20
N THR A 453 -2.84 14.57 -17.33
CA THR A 453 -2.60 13.94 -18.62
C THR A 453 -3.89 13.58 -19.37
N ARG A 454 -5.06 13.74 -18.77
CA ARG A 454 -6.35 13.44 -19.39
C ARG A 454 -6.56 14.28 -20.66
N GLY A 455 -6.89 13.63 -21.77
CA GLY A 455 -7.09 14.28 -23.06
C GLY A 455 -5.80 14.70 -23.80
N ARG A 456 -4.61 14.43 -23.26
CA ARG A 456 -3.37 14.55 -24.03
C ARG A 456 -3.19 13.24 -24.80
N SER A 457 -3.13 13.32 -26.15
CA SER A 457 -2.80 12.15 -26.98
C SER A 457 -1.51 11.50 -26.46
N PRO A 458 -1.43 10.16 -26.40
CA PRO A 458 -0.19 9.50 -26.00
C PRO A 458 0.95 10.00 -26.89
N VAL A 459 2.07 10.38 -26.29
CA VAL A 459 3.30 10.68 -27.03
C VAL A 459 3.75 9.37 -27.66
N VAL A 460 3.28 9.10 -28.87
CA VAL A 460 3.77 8.00 -29.68
C VAL A 460 5.26 8.26 -29.87
N GLY A 461 6.09 7.41 -29.27
CA GLY A 461 7.54 7.48 -29.40
C GLY A 461 7.91 7.69 -30.84
N ALA A 462 8.69 8.74 -31.11
CA ALA A 462 9.14 9.09 -32.44
C ALA A 462 9.69 7.83 -33.12
N ARG A 463 8.97 7.31 -34.11
CA ARG A 463 9.51 6.31 -35.00
C ARG A 463 10.77 6.92 -35.61
N ALA A 464 11.92 6.37 -35.26
CA ALA A 464 13.16 6.68 -35.95
C ALA A 464 12.90 6.46 -37.46
N ARG A 465 12.91 7.53 -38.24
CA ARG A 465 12.86 7.42 -39.71
C ARG A 465 14.09 6.63 -40.11
N PRO A 466 13.94 5.57 -40.93
CA PRO A 466 15.11 4.91 -41.52
C PRO A 466 15.87 5.96 -42.32
N ARG A 467 17.18 6.07 -42.09
CA ARG A 467 18.07 6.86 -42.96
C ARG A 467 18.04 6.23 -44.35
N PRO A 468 17.88 7.03 -45.41
CA PRO A 468 18.06 6.53 -46.77
C PRO A 468 19.52 6.08 -46.94
N ALA A 469 19.69 4.99 -47.72
CA ALA A 469 20.94 4.34 -48.03
C ALA A 469 21.90 5.24 -48.83
#